data_8ed3e3ded9ee1a7434fc20aa3b8556ab
#
_entry.id   8ed3e3ded9ee1a7434fc20aa3b8556ab
#
_cell.length_a   1.000
_cell.length_b   1.000
_cell.length_c   1.000
_cell.angle_alpha   90.00
_cell.angle_beta   90.00
_cell.angle_gamma   90.00
#
_symmetry.space_group_name_H-M   'P 1'
#
loop_
_entity.id
_entity.type
_entity.pdbx_description
1 polymer ?
#
loop_
_entity_poly.entity_id
_entity_poly.type
_entity_poly.pdbx_seq_one_letter_code
_entity_poly.pdbx_strand_id
1 'polypeptide(L)'
;MTKTILLASDHGGFALKSALIQALRKVDCVVEDLGPEGTSSCDYPAYADKLSLRLLEAGEEGQNGMVLGILVCGTGLGMSMAANRHPGIRAAVCTNEFMARMARAHNNANVLCLGERVLGQGLALEVMRAFLAAPFEGGRHLRRIEQFETHSMA
;
A
#
# COMPACT_ATOMS: atom_id res chain seq x y z
N MET A 1 -1.80 18.33 7.24
CA MET A 1 -0.82 17.33 7.71
C MET A 1 -0.26 16.61 6.50
N THR A 2 1.06 16.56 6.38
CA THR A 2 1.76 15.94 5.26
C THR A 2 1.66 14.41 5.37
N LYS A 3 1.32 13.71 4.29
CA LYS A 3 1.28 12.25 4.28
C LYS A 3 2.68 11.68 4.09
N THR A 4 2.98 10.57 4.76
CA THR A 4 4.16 9.77 4.50
C THR A 4 3.77 8.52 3.71
N ILE A 5 4.39 8.29 2.56
CA ILE A 5 4.11 7.15 1.68
C ILE A 5 5.34 6.25 1.64
N LEU A 6 5.19 5.04 2.15
CA LEU A 6 6.19 4.00 2.09
C LEU A 6 6.01 3.21 0.80
N LEU A 7 7.07 2.95 0.05
CA LEU A 7 7.00 2.13 -1.15
C LEU A 7 8.01 1.00 -1.09
N ALA A 8 7.60 -0.17 -1.56
CA ALA A 8 8.49 -1.29 -1.83
C ALA A 8 7.98 -2.10 -3.02
N SER A 9 8.87 -2.84 -3.66
CA SER A 9 8.53 -3.77 -4.72
C SER A 9 9.42 -5.01 -4.66
N ASP A 10 9.15 -5.99 -5.51
CA ASP A 10 10.16 -6.93 -5.95
C ASP A 10 10.76 -6.47 -7.29
N HIS A 11 11.59 -7.30 -7.90
CA HIS A 11 12.18 -7.01 -9.22
C HIS A 11 11.12 -6.84 -10.32
N GLY A 12 9.99 -7.56 -10.22
CA GLY A 12 8.89 -7.50 -11.20
C GLY A 12 8.00 -6.27 -11.07
N GLY A 13 8.15 -5.47 -10.02
CA GLY A 13 7.43 -4.22 -9.78
C GLY A 13 8.33 -2.98 -9.74
N PHE A 14 9.61 -3.13 -10.04
CA PHE A 14 10.59 -2.05 -9.87
C PHE A 14 10.34 -0.83 -10.76
N ALA A 15 10.01 -1.03 -12.04
CA ALA A 15 9.78 0.07 -12.97
C ALA A 15 8.52 0.86 -12.59
N LEU A 16 7.43 0.17 -12.23
CA LEU A 16 6.21 0.83 -11.78
C LEU A 16 6.44 1.56 -10.45
N LYS A 17 7.10 0.94 -9.47
CA LYS A 17 7.47 1.60 -8.20
C LYS A 17 8.22 2.91 -8.47
N SER A 18 9.21 2.88 -9.35
CA SER A 18 10.01 4.06 -9.71
C SER A 18 9.15 5.18 -10.31
N ALA A 19 8.20 4.84 -11.19
CA ALA A 19 7.27 5.80 -11.76
C ALA A 19 6.35 6.43 -10.72
N LEU A 20 5.83 5.62 -9.78
CA LEU A 20 5.00 6.10 -8.67
C LEU A 20 5.78 7.07 -7.76
N ILE A 21 7.03 6.73 -7.42
CA ILE A 21 7.91 7.61 -6.62
C ILE A 21 8.13 8.94 -7.32
N GLN A 22 8.40 8.94 -8.63
CA GLN A 22 8.58 10.18 -9.39
C GLN A 22 7.33 11.06 -9.39
N ALA A 23 6.14 10.44 -9.44
CA ALA A 23 4.87 11.17 -9.37
C ALA A 23 4.63 11.74 -7.97
N LEU A 24 4.90 10.96 -6.92
CA LEU A 24 4.73 11.38 -5.53
C LEU A 24 5.67 12.53 -5.13
N ARG A 25 6.89 12.55 -5.64
CA ARG A 25 7.86 13.65 -5.41
C ARG A 25 7.40 15.01 -5.96
N LYS A 26 6.37 15.04 -6.80
CA LYS A 26 5.79 16.27 -7.35
C LYS A 26 4.63 16.83 -6.54
N VAL A 27 4.21 16.13 -5.49
CA VAL A 27 3.12 16.53 -4.61
C VAL A 27 3.62 16.66 -3.17
N ASP A 28 2.86 17.33 -2.31
CA ASP A 28 3.24 17.54 -0.91
C ASP A 28 3.06 16.26 -0.08
N CYS A 29 4.07 15.38 -0.12
CA CYS A 29 4.16 14.19 0.71
C CYS A 29 5.63 13.80 0.97
N VAL A 30 5.86 13.07 2.04
CA VAL A 30 7.16 12.41 2.31
C VAL A 30 7.14 11.04 1.65
N VAL A 31 8.18 10.71 0.91
CA VAL A 31 8.33 9.42 0.21
C VAL A 31 9.51 8.66 0.80
N GLU A 32 9.26 7.44 1.29
CA GLU A 32 10.29 6.52 1.76
C GLU A 32 10.33 5.28 0.86
N ASP A 33 11.42 5.12 0.10
CA ASP A 33 11.65 3.95 -0.75
C ASP A 33 12.37 2.86 0.05
N LEU A 34 11.69 1.74 0.27
CA LEU A 34 12.19 0.60 1.04
C LEU A 34 12.87 -0.46 0.16
N GLY A 35 13.02 -0.19 -1.12
CA GLY A 35 13.74 -1.05 -2.05
C GLY A 35 12.85 -1.97 -2.91
N PRO A 36 13.50 -2.80 -3.75
CA PRO A 36 14.94 -2.86 -4.02
C PRO A 36 15.43 -1.63 -4.81
N GLU A 37 16.76 -1.51 -4.91
CA GLU A 37 17.40 -0.44 -5.68
C GLU A 37 17.62 -0.78 -7.16
N GLY A 38 17.25 -1.99 -7.57
CA GLY A 38 17.44 -2.47 -8.94
C GLY A 38 16.54 -3.64 -9.30
N THR A 39 16.81 -4.23 -10.47
CA THR A 39 15.98 -5.28 -11.10
C THR A 39 16.50 -6.70 -10.90
N SER A 40 17.52 -6.90 -10.07
CA SER A 40 18.01 -8.24 -9.71
C SER A 40 16.91 -9.05 -9.02
N SER A 41 16.79 -10.32 -9.38
CA SER A 41 15.77 -11.21 -8.82
C SER A 41 15.80 -11.21 -7.29
N CYS A 42 14.65 -11.01 -6.67
CA CYS A 42 14.47 -10.98 -5.23
C CYS A 42 13.08 -11.49 -4.84
N ASP A 43 12.94 -11.89 -3.60
CA ASP A 43 11.71 -12.49 -3.08
C ASP A 43 10.76 -11.40 -2.55
N TYR A 44 9.56 -11.32 -3.14
CA TYR A 44 8.55 -10.33 -2.79
C TYR A 44 8.15 -10.35 -1.29
N PRO A 45 8.06 -11.50 -0.57
CA PRO A 45 7.64 -11.50 0.82
C PRO A 45 8.55 -10.67 1.72
N ALA A 46 9.87 -10.69 1.48
CA ALA A 46 10.82 -9.90 2.27
C ALA A 46 10.54 -8.39 2.19
N TYR A 47 10.13 -7.89 1.03
CA TYR A 47 9.78 -6.48 0.83
C TYR A 47 8.39 -6.14 1.38
N ALA A 48 7.44 -7.08 1.29
CA ALA A 48 6.14 -6.93 1.94
C ALA A 48 6.29 -6.85 3.46
N ASP A 49 7.11 -7.72 4.05
CA ASP A 49 7.43 -7.72 5.49
C ASP A 49 8.10 -6.41 5.91
N LYS A 50 9.13 -5.98 5.17
CA LYS A 50 9.86 -4.73 5.45
C LYS A 50 8.93 -3.53 5.49
N LEU A 51 8.04 -3.38 4.51
CA LEU A 51 7.09 -2.29 4.47
C LEU A 51 6.06 -2.41 5.60
N SER A 52 5.53 -3.60 5.84
CA SER A 52 4.53 -3.84 6.88
C SER A 52 5.06 -3.49 8.27
N LEU A 53 6.25 -3.96 8.62
CA LEU A 53 6.90 -3.65 9.89
C LEU A 53 7.17 -2.14 10.03
N ARG A 54 7.69 -1.51 8.98
CA ARG A 54 7.98 -0.07 8.98
C ARG A 54 6.71 0.77 9.16
N LEU A 55 5.60 0.34 8.54
CA LEU A 55 4.29 1.01 8.68
C LEU A 55 3.75 0.85 10.10
N LEU A 56 3.83 -0.35 10.67
CA LEU A 56 3.38 -0.63 12.04
C LEU A 56 4.20 0.15 13.09
N GLU A 57 5.53 0.26 12.91
CA GLU A 57 6.40 1.09 13.75
C GLU A 57 6.02 2.57 13.73
N ALA A 58 5.67 3.08 12.56
CA ALA A 58 5.26 4.48 12.40
C ALA A 58 3.88 4.76 12.99
N GLY A 59 3.01 3.75 13.03
CA GLY A 59 1.58 3.92 13.33
C GLY A 59 0.82 4.57 12.16
N GLU A 60 -0.49 4.34 12.08
CA GLU A 60 -1.32 4.94 11.02
C GLU A 60 -1.37 6.48 11.09
N GLU A 61 -1.26 7.01 12.31
CA GLU A 61 -1.07 8.43 12.60
C GLU A 61 0.35 8.65 13.14
N GLY A 62 1.34 8.64 12.24
CA GLY A 62 2.72 8.95 12.60
C GLY A 62 2.85 10.37 13.16
N GLN A 63 3.99 10.69 13.76
CA GLN A 63 4.27 12.00 14.40
C GLN A 63 3.99 13.21 13.49
N ASN A 64 3.98 13.03 12.17
CA ASN A 64 3.81 14.09 11.17
C ASN A 64 2.58 13.92 10.26
N GLY A 65 1.64 13.02 10.55
CA GLY A 65 0.45 12.77 9.74
C GLY A 65 0.26 11.30 9.35
N MET A 66 -0.67 11.05 8.44
CA MET A 66 -1.05 9.71 8.00
C MET A 66 0.10 9.00 7.27
N VAL A 67 0.38 7.75 7.65
CA VAL A 67 1.35 6.88 6.97
C VAL A 67 0.61 5.80 6.18
N LEU A 68 0.93 5.64 4.91
CA LEU A 68 0.34 4.64 4.01
C LEU A 68 1.44 3.89 3.25
N GLY A 69 1.16 2.64 2.90
CA GLY A 69 2.06 1.80 2.12
C GLY A 69 1.60 1.60 0.68
N ILE A 70 2.57 1.41 -0.23
CA ILE A 70 2.34 0.94 -1.60
C ILE A 70 3.31 -0.19 -1.89
N LEU A 71 2.79 -1.36 -2.25
CA LEU A 71 3.55 -2.54 -2.62
C LEU A 71 3.33 -2.87 -4.10
N VAL A 72 4.40 -3.15 -4.82
CA VAL A 72 4.32 -3.48 -6.25
C VAL A 72 5.07 -4.78 -6.54
N CYS A 73 4.42 -5.70 -7.24
CA CYS A 73 5.06 -6.88 -7.83
C CYS A 73 4.51 -7.13 -9.25
N GLY A 74 4.63 -8.30 -9.80
CA GLY A 74 4.07 -8.60 -11.12
C GLY A 74 2.54 -8.50 -11.18
N THR A 75 1.83 -8.92 -10.13
CA THR A 75 0.35 -8.94 -10.07
C THR A 75 -0.24 -8.18 -8.88
N GLY A 76 0.54 -7.87 -7.87
CA GLY A 76 0.06 -7.33 -6.59
C GLY A 76 -0.46 -8.40 -5.62
N LEU A 77 -0.77 -9.60 -6.11
CA LEU A 77 -1.41 -10.66 -5.31
C LEU A 77 -0.49 -11.17 -4.19
N GLY A 78 0.71 -11.61 -4.53
CA GLY A 78 1.66 -12.14 -3.55
C GLY A 78 2.02 -11.13 -2.47
N MET A 79 2.24 -9.87 -2.86
CA MET A 79 2.50 -8.76 -1.94
C MET A 79 1.35 -8.58 -0.94
N SER A 80 0.09 -8.61 -1.41
CA SER A 80 -1.06 -8.44 -0.52
C SER A 80 -1.22 -9.62 0.45
N MET A 81 -0.99 -10.84 -0.04
CA MET A 81 -1.06 -12.05 0.80
C MET A 81 0.01 -12.02 1.90
N ALA A 82 1.24 -11.64 1.58
CA ALA A 82 2.33 -11.52 2.53
C ALA A 82 2.07 -10.40 3.55
N ALA A 83 1.73 -9.20 3.07
CA ALA A 83 1.47 -8.05 3.94
C ALA A 83 0.32 -8.30 4.93
N ASN A 84 -0.77 -8.93 4.49
CA ASN A 84 -1.93 -9.24 5.34
C ASN A 84 -1.66 -10.32 6.40
N ARG A 85 -0.47 -10.93 6.46
CA ARG A 85 -0.06 -11.79 7.57
C ARG A 85 0.30 -11.00 8.82
N HIS A 86 0.55 -9.72 8.70
CA HIS A 86 0.88 -8.84 9.83
C HIS A 86 -0.42 -8.26 10.42
N PRO A 87 -0.75 -8.53 11.70
CA PRO A 87 -1.87 -7.89 12.39
C PRO A 87 -1.77 -6.37 12.28
N GLY A 88 -2.88 -5.70 11.97
CA GLY A 88 -2.92 -4.25 11.73
C GLY A 88 -2.64 -3.82 10.29
N ILE A 89 -2.16 -4.72 9.41
CA ILE A 89 -2.05 -4.43 7.98
C ILE A 89 -3.33 -4.84 7.25
N ARG A 90 -3.85 -3.91 6.47
CA ARG A 90 -5.00 -4.09 5.58
C ARG A 90 -4.57 -3.76 4.16
N ALA A 91 -3.93 -4.73 3.50
CA ALA A 91 -3.42 -4.61 2.15
C ALA A 91 -4.48 -5.00 1.12
N ALA A 92 -4.74 -4.12 0.17
CA ALA A 92 -5.74 -4.31 -0.88
C ALA A 92 -5.11 -4.26 -2.28
N VAL A 93 -5.34 -5.31 -3.08
CA VAL A 93 -5.04 -5.28 -4.52
C VAL A 93 -6.13 -4.48 -5.23
N CYS A 94 -5.74 -3.44 -5.94
CA CYS A 94 -6.67 -2.61 -6.68
C CYS A 94 -6.27 -2.52 -8.15
N THR A 95 -7.23 -2.77 -9.04
CA THR A 95 -7.02 -2.73 -10.49
C THR A 95 -7.73 -1.56 -11.16
N ASN A 96 -8.44 -0.75 -10.40
CA ASN A 96 -9.11 0.47 -10.86
C ASN A 96 -9.32 1.44 -9.69
N GLU A 97 -9.69 2.68 -10.02
CA GLU A 97 -9.88 3.76 -9.04
C GLU A 97 -11.06 3.51 -8.11
N PHE A 98 -12.09 2.82 -8.57
CA PHE A 98 -13.25 2.50 -7.72
C PHE A 98 -12.83 1.57 -6.57
N MET A 99 -12.10 0.48 -6.88
CA MET A 99 -11.55 -0.41 -5.85
C MET A 99 -10.66 0.34 -4.87
N ALA A 100 -9.80 1.21 -5.37
CA ALA A 100 -8.87 1.98 -4.55
C ALA A 100 -9.59 2.92 -3.58
N ARG A 101 -10.62 3.63 -4.05
CA ARG A 101 -11.48 4.45 -3.18
C ARG A 101 -12.19 3.60 -2.13
N MET A 102 -12.80 2.50 -2.53
CA MET A 102 -13.55 1.64 -1.59
C MET A 102 -12.63 0.94 -0.59
N ALA A 103 -11.42 0.54 -0.98
CA ALA A 103 -10.43 -0.01 -0.08
C ALA A 103 -10.12 0.95 1.09
N ARG A 104 -10.00 2.25 0.81
CA ARG A 104 -9.84 3.26 1.86
C ARG A 104 -11.15 3.55 2.58
N ALA A 105 -12.20 3.90 1.83
CA ALA A 105 -13.46 4.39 2.41
C ALA A 105 -14.16 3.34 3.28
N HIS A 106 -14.17 2.09 2.87
CA HIS A 106 -14.90 1.02 3.53
C HIS A 106 -14.01 0.10 4.38
N ASN A 107 -12.78 -0.17 3.94
CA ASN A 107 -11.91 -1.16 4.60
C ASN A 107 -10.75 -0.51 5.36
N ASN A 108 -10.64 0.80 5.35
CA ASN A 108 -9.51 1.53 5.92
C ASN A 108 -8.16 0.88 5.55
N ALA A 109 -8.04 0.43 4.27
CA ALA A 109 -6.83 -0.21 3.81
C ALA A 109 -5.65 0.74 3.96
N ASN A 110 -4.59 0.29 4.62
CA ASN A 110 -3.39 1.09 4.86
C ASN A 110 -2.25 0.75 3.90
N VAL A 111 -2.41 -0.30 3.08
CA VAL A 111 -1.46 -0.69 2.04
C VAL A 111 -2.20 -0.92 0.71
N LEU A 112 -1.76 -0.24 -0.34
CA LEU A 112 -2.20 -0.46 -1.71
C LEU A 112 -1.24 -1.44 -2.40
N CYS A 113 -1.76 -2.49 -3.03
CA CYS A 113 -0.97 -3.44 -3.81
C CYS A 113 -1.29 -3.33 -5.29
N LEU A 114 -0.27 -3.20 -6.12
CA LEU A 114 -0.37 -3.01 -7.57
C LEU A 114 0.45 -4.04 -8.34
N GLY A 115 -0.01 -4.40 -9.51
CA GLY A 115 0.67 -5.32 -10.41
C GLY A 115 1.23 -4.61 -11.65
N GLU A 116 2.54 -4.59 -11.83
CA GLU A 116 3.19 -3.97 -12.99
C GLU A 116 2.79 -4.63 -14.31
N ARG A 117 2.51 -5.95 -14.28
CA ARG A 117 2.08 -6.72 -15.47
C ARG A 117 0.58 -6.65 -15.71
N VAL A 118 -0.17 -6.04 -14.79
CA VAL A 118 -1.64 -5.95 -14.85
C VAL A 118 -2.09 -4.56 -15.24
N LEU A 119 -1.42 -3.53 -14.72
CA LEU A 119 -1.79 -2.14 -14.91
C LEU A 119 -0.77 -1.42 -15.81
N GLY A 120 -1.27 -0.70 -16.80
CA GLY A 120 -0.46 0.34 -17.45
C GLY A 120 -0.13 1.45 -16.46
N GLN A 121 1.03 2.11 -16.65
CA GLN A 121 1.52 3.14 -15.74
C GLN A 121 0.50 4.26 -15.49
N GLY A 122 -0.21 4.71 -16.53
CA GLY A 122 -1.22 5.76 -16.41
C GLY A 122 -2.34 5.37 -15.45
N LEU A 123 -2.90 4.17 -15.62
CA LEU A 123 -3.95 3.66 -14.74
C LEU A 123 -3.44 3.45 -13.32
N ALA A 124 -2.23 2.92 -13.14
CA ALA A 124 -1.64 2.73 -11.83
C ALA A 124 -1.48 4.06 -11.06
N LEU A 125 -1.13 5.15 -11.75
CA LEU A 125 -1.08 6.49 -11.18
C LEU A 125 -2.45 6.98 -10.71
N GLU A 126 -3.51 6.77 -11.50
CA GLU A 126 -4.88 7.14 -11.12
C GLU A 126 -5.39 6.31 -9.93
N VAL A 127 -5.11 5.00 -9.93
CA VAL A 127 -5.43 4.10 -8.80
C VAL A 127 -4.74 4.58 -7.52
N MET A 128 -3.46 4.91 -7.59
CA MET A 128 -2.69 5.48 -6.46
C MET A 128 -3.33 6.79 -5.97
N ARG A 129 -3.62 7.73 -6.87
CA ARG A 129 -4.26 9.01 -6.50
C ARG A 129 -5.59 8.80 -5.81
N ALA A 130 -6.43 7.92 -6.36
CA ALA A 130 -7.73 7.59 -5.80
C ALA A 130 -7.62 7.00 -4.39
N PHE A 131 -6.65 6.10 -4.16
CA PHE A 131 -6.35 5.53 -2.85
C PHE A 131 -5.90 6.61 -1.86
N LEU A 132 -4.94 7.44 -2.23
CA LEU A 132 -4.38 8.46 -1.34
C LEU A 132 -5.36 9.59 -1.00
N ALA A 133 -6.33 9.86 -1.87
CA ALA A 133 -7.33 10.93 -1.69
C ALA A 133 -8.52 10.50 -0.84
N ALA A 134 -8.89 9.22 -0.83
CA ALA A 134 -10.12 8.75 -0.18
C ALA A 134 -9.98 8.74 1.36
N PRO A 135 -10.90 9.34 2.10
CA PRO A 135 -10.98 9.22 3.55
C PRO A 135 -11.63 7.89 3.96
N PHE A 136 -11.41 7.47 5.21
CA PHE A 136 -12.18 6.38 5.81
C PHE A 136 -13.53 6.90 6.31
N GLU A 137 -14.61 6.21 5.99
CA GLU A 137 -15.99 6.62 6.34
C GLU A 137 -16.40 6.22 7.78
N GLY A 138 -15.66 5.30 8.42
CA GLY A 138 -15.98 4.87 9.78
C GLY A 138 -17.33 4.16 9.92
N GLY A 139 -18.02 4.38 11.02
CA GLY A 139 -19.38 3.88 11.27
C GLY A 139 -19.50 2.35 11.14
N ARG A 140 -20.43 1.89 10.31
CA ARG A 140 -20.65 0.45 10.06
C ARG A 140 -19.42 -0.28 9.51
N HIS A 141 -18.55 0.44 8.83
CA HIS A 141 -17.32 -0.14 8.27
C HIS A 141 -16.29 -0.45 9.36
N LEU A 142 -16.13 0.45 10.34
CA LEU A 142 -15.26 0.24 11.49
C LEU A 142 -15.62 -1.05 12.24
N ARG A 143 -16.89 -1.25 12.59
CA ARG A 143 -17.37 -2.47 13.27
C ARG A 143 -17.04 -3.76 12.51
N ARG A 144 -16.98 -3.71 11.18
CA ARG A 144 -16.62 -4.86 10.34
C ARG A 144 -15.12 -5.11 10.33
N ILE A 145 -14.32 -4.04 10.28
CA ILE A 145 -12.86 -4.13 10.30
C ILE A 145 -12.34 -4.66 11.64
N GLU A 146 -12.94 -4.24 12.75
CA GLU A 146 -12.58 -4.73 14.09
C GLU A 146 -12.66 -6.26 14.21
N GLN A 147 -13.49 -6.92 13.40
CA GLN A 147 -13.58 -8.38 13.36
C GLN A 147 -12.36 -9.05 12.69
N PHE A 148 -11.56 -8.34 11.92
CA PHE A 148 -10.33 -8.88 11.34
C PHE A 148 -9.30 -9.21 12.41
N GLU A 149 -9.20 -8.34 13.42
CA GLU A 149 -8.22 -8.48 14.49
C GLU A 149 -8.53 -9.65 15.44
N THR A 150 -9.82 -9.93 15.68
CA THR A 150 -10.23 -11.01 16.59
C THR A 150 -9.92 -12.41 16.06
N HIS A 151 -9.79 -12.59 14.74
CA HIS A 151 -9.45 -13.87 14.13
C HIS A 151 -7.94 -14.13 14.08
N SER A 152 -7.12 -13.11 14.30
CA SER A 152 -5.65 -13.22 14.27
C SER A 152 -5.07 -13.74 15.59
N MET A 153 -5.89 -13.83 16.65
CA MET A 153 -5.46 -14.19 18.01
C MET A 153 -5.93 -15.59 18.44
N ALA A 154 -6.55 -16.37 17.54
CA ALA A 154 -7.05 -17.72 17.82
C ALA A 154 -6.05 -18.81 17.42
#